data_d3368a1aed426315708c9c80f74a8641
#
_entry.id   d3368a1aed426315708c9c80f74a8641
#
_cell.length_a   1.000
_cell.length_b   1.000
_cell.length_c   1.000
_cell.angle_alpha   90.00
_cell.angle_beta   90.00
_cell.angle_gamma   90.00
#
_symmetry.space_group_name_H-M   'P 1'
#
loop_
_entity.id
_entity.type
_entity.pdbx_description
1 polymer ?
#
loop_
_entity_poly.entity_id
_entity_poly.type
_entity_poly.pdbx_seq_one_letter_code
_entity_poly.pdbx_strand_id
1 'polypeptide(L)'
;MVFEFIGLAFRTRAGGGRIRIGLTSSGTGLCHNNPVLDLAGRRYLISDPNSGRAGASHYYMDSCTVMNEPEPNRNSVAQTQSPPDKVACQDCSLFQLCLPVGIDQSDLAEVDRIIKRRRPIQRGDPLFATGDKFRSIYAVRSGSLKTSVLTEDGREQVTGFFLPGEIVGLDAIGTGVHTCAARALETTSVCEIPYDEIEAIGVRIPSLPRQLLRIMSRDMHHDQLLLLLLGKRSADERLAAFLFSLSQRFGLRGYSPYEFNLSMSRNDIGNYLGLAVETVSRLFSRLHDDGILIVRSRHVRLRDIARLRALASI
;
A
#
# COMPACT_ATOMS: atom_id res chain seq x y z
N MET A 1 23.27 7.23 -11.20
CA MET A 1 23.43 7.90 -9.91
C MET A 1 23.02 6.88 -8.84
N VAL A 2 24.00 6.44 -8.09
CA VAL A 2 23.97 5.26 -7.22
C VAL A 2 23.14 5.60 -5.97
N PHE A 3 22.14 4.79 -5.66
CA PHE A 3 21.47 4.82 -4.36
C PHE A 3 22.32 4.01 -3.39
N GLU A 4 22.92 4.69 -2.43
CA GLU A 4 23.54 4.04 -1.27
C GLU A 4 22.44 3.44 -0.39
N PHE A 5 22.43 2.12 -0.34
CA PHE A 5 21.72 1.36 0.69
C PHE A 5 22.54 1.42 1.98
N ILE A 6 21.94 1.92 3.05
CA ILE A 6 22.47 1.77 4.40
C ILE A 6 22.42 0.27 4.74
N GLY A 7 23.55 -0.39 4.54
CA GLY A 7 23.73 -1.79 4.84
C GLY A 7 23.95 -2.03 6.33
N LEU A 8 22.98 -2.61 7.02
CA LEU A 8 23.20 -3.28 8.29
C LEU A 8 23.90 -4.62 8.02
N ALA A 9 25.20 -4.66 8.20
CA ALA A 9 25.98 -5.89 8.09
C ALA A 9 25.80 -6.74 9.35
N PHE A 10 25.09 -7.86 9.24
CA PHE A 10 25.09 -8.90 10.26
C PHE A 10 26.30 -9.81 10.06
N ARG A 11 27.26 -9.75 10.98
CA ARG A 11 28.35 -10.73 11.07
C ARG A 11 27.94 -11.83 12.05
N THR A 12 27.58 -12.99 11.57
CA THR A 12 27.39 -14.19 12.37
C THR A 12 28.75 -14.87 12.55
N ARG A 13 29.18 -15.07 13.78
CA ARG A 13 30.30 -15.91 14.14
C ARG A 13 29.74 -17.16 14.84
N ALA A 14 29.96 -18.31 14.24
CA ALA A 14 29.63 -19.59 14.85
C ALA A 14 30.54 -19.86 16.03
N GLY A 15 29.99 -20.14 17.21
CA GLY A 15 30.70 -20.48 18.44
C GLY A 15 29.87 -20.09 19.63
N GLY A 16 29.44 -21.09 20.45
CA GLY A 16 28.54 -20.89 21.59
C GLY A 16 29.00 -19.82 22.56
N GLY A 17 28.33 -18.72 22.60
CA GLY A 17 28.60 -17.58 23.47
C GLY A 17 27.47 -16.58 23.41
N ARG A 18 27.08 -16.04 24.56
CA ARG A 18 26.03 -15.04 24.76
C ARG A 18 26.16 -13.86 23.80
N ILE A 19 25.09 -13.54 23.07
CA ILE A 19 25.01 -12.34 22.23
C ILE A 19 24.79 -11.13 23.14
N ARG A 20 25.76 -10.22 23.20
CA ARG A 20 25.59 -8.86 23.76
C ARG A 20 25.18 -7.94 22.63
N ILE A 21 23.98 -7.38 22.71
CA ILE A 21 23.55 -6.30 21.83
C ILE A 21 23.80 -4.99 22.58
N GLY A 22 24.78 -4.22 22.14
CA GLY A 22 25.01 -2.86 22.62
C GLY A 22 24.24 -1.87 21.75
N LEU A 23 23.23 -1.21 22.31
CA LEU A 23 22.60 -0.04 21.70
C LEU A 23 23.26 1.20 22.29
N THR A 24 23.97 1.96 21.48
CA THR A 24 24.37 3.32 21.81
C THR A 24 23.24 4.26 21.36
N SER A 25 22.46 4.77 22.30
CA SER A 25 21.53 5.88 22.04
C SER A 25 21.88 7.04 22.96
N SER A 26 22.26 8.14 22.37
CA SER A 26 22.16 9.46 22.97
C SER A 26 20.72 9.95 22.81
N GLY A 27 19.95 9.98 23.92
CA GLY A 27 18.60 10.54 23.89
C GLY A 27 17.72 9.99 25.02
N THR A 28 17.38 10.85 25.94
CA THR A 28 16.47 10.64 27.07
C THR A 28 15.06 10.33 26.62
N GLY A 29 14.47 9.21 27.05
CA GLY A 29 13.04 8.90 26.80
C GLY A 29 12.64 7.54 27.37
N LEU A 30 11.80 7.59 28.38
CA LEU A 30 10.98 6.60 29.06
C LEU A 30 10.85 5.20 28.43
N CYS A 31 11.35 4.20 29.15
CA CYS A 31 11.11 2.77 28.87
C CYS A 31 9.69 2.38 29.32
N HIS A 32 8.84 2.00 28.36
CA HIS A 32 7.64 1.22 28.64
C HIS A 32 7.94 -0.27 28.47
N ASN A 33 7.54 -1.08 29.45
CA ASN A 33 7.64 -2.54 29.46
C ASN A 33 6.85 -3.18 28.32
N ASN A 34 7.52 -3.54 27.24
CA ASN A 34 6.97 -4.43 26.22
C ASN A 34 7.80 -5.71 26.16
N PRO A 35 7.17 -6.89 26.23
CA PRO A 35 7.88 -8.15 26.11
C PRO A 35 8.34 -8.38 24.66
N VAL A 36 9.60 -8.77 24.49
CA VAL A 36 10.15 -9.20 23.18
C VAL A 36 9.91 -10.70 23.04
N LEU A 37 9.38 -11.12 21.88
CA LEU A 37 9.17 -12.53 21.53
C LEU A 37 10.31 -13.02 20.63
N ASP A 38 10.81 -14.24 20.86
CA ASP A 38 11.73 -14.90 19.93
C ASP A 38 10.97 -15.58 18.77
N LEU A 39 11.70 -16.04 17.77
CA LEU A 39 11.15 -16.73 16.60
C LEU A 39 10.42 -18.06 16.91
N ALA A 40 10.47 -18.51 18.16
CA ALA A 40 9.75 -19.68 18.68
C ALA A 40 8.57 -19.28 19.59
N GLY A 41 8.22 -17.98 19.68
CA GLY A 41 7.08 -17.48 20.45
C GLY A 41 7.32 -17.39 21.96
N ARG A 42 8.56 -17.44 22.44
CA ARG A 42 8.89 -17.32 23.86
C ARG A 42 9.08 -15.88 24.29
N ARG A 43 8.49 -15.49 25.40
CA ARG A 43 8.57 -14.13 25.97
C ARG A 43 9.81 -14.00 26.85
N TYR A 44 10.60 -12.96 26.61
CA TYR A 44 11.73 -12.57 27.44
C TYR A 44 11.48 -11.21 28.06
N LEU A 45 11.72 -11.08 29.36
CA LEU A 45 11.75 -9.81 30.07
C LEU A 45 13.20 -9.33 30.13
N ILE A 46 13.46 -8.13 29.65
CA ILE A 46 14.78 -7.48 29.75
C ILE A 46 14.86 -6.85 31.13
N SER A 47 15.74 -7.38 32.00
CA SER A 47 16.02 -6.77 33.31
C SER A 47 17.15 -5.75 33.15
N ASP A 48 16.98 -4.61 33.81
CA ASP A 48 17.97 -3.54 33.91
C ASP A 48 19.22 -4.06 34.66
N PRO A 49 20.43 -3.95 34.08
CA PRO A 49 21.65 -4.41 34.74
C PRO A 49 22.08 -3.58 35.96
N ASN A 50 21.40 -2.50 36.30
CA ASN A 50 21.73 -1.64 37.45
C ASN A 50 20.88 -1.86 38.70
N SER A 51 19.91 -2.79 38.70
CA SER A 51 19.20 -3.17 39.92
C SER A 51 19.89 -4.36 40.55
N GLY A 52 20.82 -4.08 41.44
CA GLY A 52 21.52 -5.10 42.26
C GLY A 52 20.59 -5.80 43.25
N ARG A 53 19.89 -6.84 42.82
CA ARG A 53 19.34 -7.91 43.67
C ARG A 53 19.21 -9.20 42.88
N ALA A 54 20.07 -10.15 43.20
CA ALA A 54 19.92 -11.55 42.84
C ALA A 54 18.83 -12.22 43.68
N GLY A 55 17.88 -12.87 43.01
CA GLY A 55 16.84 -13.65 43.67
C GLY A 55 16.09 -14.47 42.63
N ALA A 56 16.51 -15.72 42.40
CA ALA A 56 15.71 -16.68 41.64
C ALA A 56 14.51 -17.10 42.49
N SER A 57 13.29 -16.78 42.01
CA SER A 57 12.06 -17.30 42.60
C SER A 57 11.22 -17.94 41.52
N HIS A 58 11.07 -19.24 41.61
CA HIS A 58 10.07 -20.02 40.87
C HIS A 58 8.70 -19.67 41.43
N TYR A 59 7.83 -19.06 40.66
CA TYR A 59 6.43 -18.97 40.98
C TYR A 59 5.64 -20.04 40.23
N TYR A 60 5.12 -20.98 41.01
CA TYR A 60 4.02 -21.88 40.63
C TYR A 60 2.74 -21.05 40.59
N MET A 61 2.02 -21.09 39.52
CA MET A 61 0.68 -20.49 39.42
C MET A 61 -0.35 -21.61 39.60
N ASP A 62 -0.85 -21.75 40.83
CA ASP A 62 -2.12 -22.41 41.10
C ASP A 62 -3.20 -21.35 41.36
N SER A 63 -4.38 -21.61 40.77
CA SER A 63 -5.68 -21.00 41.12
C SER A 63 -5.94 -19.58 40.60
N CYS A 64 -6.45 -19.48 39.36
CA CYS A 64 -7.28 -18.36 38.95
C CYS A 64 -8.72 -18.58 39.36
N THR A 65 -9.20 -17.84 40.35
CA THR A 65 -10.61 -17.73 40.66
C THR A 65 -11.31 -16.90 39.60
N VAL A 66 -12.29 -17.50 38.91
CA VAL A 66 -13.12 -16.82 37.90
C VAL A 66 -14.04 -15.85 38.64
N MET A 67 -13.79 -14.55 38.58
CA MET A 67 -14.79 -13.54 38.95
C MET A 67 -15.75 -13.35 37.78
N ASN A 68 -17.04 -13.59 38.04
CA ASN A 68 -18.13 -13.27 37.12
C ASN A 68 -18.17 -11.77 36.85
N GLU A 69 -17.87 -11.36 35.63
CA GLU A 69 -18.18 -10.01 35.16
C GLU A 69 -19.68 -9.88 34.88
N PRO A 70 -20.32 -8.75 35.22
CA PRO A 70 -21.73 -8.52 34.94
C PRO A 70 -21.95 -8.42 33.41
N GLU A 71 -23.00 -9.10 32.89
CA GLU A 71 -23.40 -9.04 31.50
C GLU A 71 -23.56 -7.60 31.00
N PRO A 72 -23.00 -7.25 29.81
CA PRO A 72 -23.22 -5.91 29.26
C PRO A 72 -24.66 -5.75 28.80
N ASN A 73 -25.30 -4.70 29.29
CA ASN A 73 -26.63 -4.22 28.99
C ASN A 73 -26.83 -4.11 27.43
N ARG A 74 -27.71 -4.95 26.87
CA ARG A 74 -27.99 -5.05 25.42
C ARG A 74 -28.80 -3.90 24.83
N ASN A 75 -28.90 -2.76 25.46
CA ASN A 75 -29.69 -1.60 25.02
C ASN A 75 -28.86 -0.34 24.69
N SER A 76 -27.57 -0.43 24.42
CA SER A 76 -26.88 0.65 23.74
C SER A 76 -27.01 0.46 22.24
N VAL A 77 -27.97 1.14 21.63
CA VAL A 77 -28.00 1.41 20.18
C VAL A 77 -26.64 1.98 19.83
N ALA A 78 -25.82 1.18 19.15
CA ALA A 78 -24.57 1.65 18.58
C ALA A 78 -24.92 2.81 17.65
N GLN A 79 -24.69 4.04 18.11
CA GLN A 79 -24.59 5.19 17.24
C GLN A 79 -23.45 4.86 16.28
N THR A 80 -23.80 4.54 15.04
CA THR A 80 -22.89 4.52 13.91
C THR A 80 -22.28 5.91 13.83
N GLN A 81 -21.14 6.09 14.49
CA GLN A 81 -20.31 7.26 14.30
C GLN A 81 -19.91 7.22 12.82
N SER A 82 -20.46 8.13 12.05
CA SER A 82 -19.96 8.45 10.72
C SER A 82 -18.44 8.61 10.83
N PRO A 83 -17.64 8.01 9.93
CA PRO A 83 -16.19 8.14 9.99
C PRO A 83 -15.83 9.64 10.05
N PRO A 84 -14.82 10.05 10.83
CA PRO A 84 -14.46 11.44 10.97
C PRO A 84 -14.17 12.04 9.59
N ASP A 85 -15.03 12.95 9.17
CA ASP A 85 -15.06 13.50 7.80
C ASP A 85 -13.83 14.35 7.42
N LYS A 86 -12.88 14.54 8.35
CA LYS A 86 -11.75 15.45 8.10
C LYS A 86 -10.45 14.98 8.78
N VAL A 87 -9.83 13.93 8.28
CA VAL A 87 -8.41 13.71 8.57
C VAL A 87 -7.60 14.65 7.67
N ALA A 88 -6.86 15.59 8.26
CA ALA A 88 -5.98 16.50 7.50
C ALA A 88 -4.86 15.71 6.81
N CYS A 89 -4.26 16.30 5.74
CA CYS A 89 -3.18 15.63 5.01
C CYS A 89 -1.98 15.30 5.90
N GLN A 90 -1.64 16.16 6.86
CA GLN A 90 -0.56 15.94 7.83
C GLN A 90 -0.76 14.69 8.71
N ASP A 91 -2.03 14.36 9.02
CA ASP A 91 -2.40 13.24 9.88
C ASP A 91 -2.78 11.98 9.06
N CYS A 92 -2.65 12.05 7.74
CA CYS A 92 -3.00 10.97 6.83
C CYS A 92 -1.88 9.92 6.79
N SER A 93 -2.21 8.66 7.04
CA SER A 93 -1.25 7.54 6.95
C SER A 93 -0.59 7.39 5.57
N LEU A 94 -1.19 7.97 4.52
CA LEU A 94 -0.72 7.93 3.14
C LEU A 94 0.12 9.15 2.76
N PHE A 95 0.40 10.07 3.69
CA PHE A 95 1.13 11.30 3.43
C PHE A 95 2.41 11.07 2.63
N GLN A 96 3.21 10.07 3.02
CA GLN A 96 4.50 9.74 2.39
C GLN A 96 4.38 9.16 0.96
N LEU A 97 3.18 8.86 0.49
CA LEU A 97 2.92 8.27 -0.82
C LEU A 97 2.11 9.19 -1.74
N CYS A 98 1.50 10.23 -1.17
CA CYS A 98 0.53 11.08 -1.85
C CYS A 98 1.16 12.41 -2.33
N LEU A 99 0.36 13.23 -3.00
CA LEU A 99 0.76 14.55 -3.56
C LEU A 99 1.46 15.47 -2.54
N PRO A 100 1.08 15.55 -1.25
CA PRO A 100 1.72 16.47 -0.30
C PRO A 100 3.17 16.15 0.07
N VAL A 101 3.74 15.04 -0.38
CA VAL A 101 5.14 14.68 -0.09
C VAL A 101 6.11 15.74 -0.62
N GLY A 102 6.96 16.25 0.27
CA GLY A 102 7.95 17.27 -0.08
C GLY A 102 7.40 18.70 -0.13
N ILE A 103 6.20 18.91 0.40
CA ILE A 103 5.63 20.23 0.70
C ILE A 103 5.99 20.59 2.13
N ASP A 104 6.43 21.84 2.34
CA ASP A 104 6.79 22.33 3.65
C ASP A 104 5.57 22.34 4.59
N GLN A 105 5.80 22.10 5.88
CA GLN A 105 4.71 21.94 6.85
C GLN A 105 3.87 23.22 6.99
N SER A 106 4.45 24.39 6.77
CA SER A 106 3.74 25.68 6.72
C SER A 106 2.69 25.74 5.59
N ASP A 107 2.97 25.07 4.46
CA ASP A 107 2.16 25.13 3.26
C ASP A 107 1.10 24.03 3.19
N LEU A 108 1.27 22.99 4.01
CA LEU A 108 0.34 21.84 4.03
C LEU A 108 -1.11 22.23 4.33
N ALA A 109 -1.32 23.22 5.21
CA ALA A 109 -2.65 23.70 5.54
C ALA A 109 -3.35 24.35 4.34
N GLU A 110 -2.60 25.02 3.46
CA GLU A 110 -3.15 25.61 2.23
C GLU A 110 -3.50 24.52 1.21
N VAL A 111 -2.63 23.53 1.05
CA VAL A 111 -2.91 22.36 0.19
C VAL A 111 -4.10 21.56 0.70
N ASP A 112 -4.25 21.36 2.02
CA ASP A 112 -5.40 20.63 2.58
C ASP A 112 -6.74 21.36 2.34
N ARG A 113 -6.74 22.70 2.26
CA ARG A 113 -7.96 23.48 2.00
C ARG A 113 -8.55 23.26 0.62
N ILE A 114 -7.72 23.03 -0.40
CA ILE A 114 -8.20 22.79 -1.76
C ILE A 114 -8.69 21.35 -1.96
N ILE A 115 -8.36 20.43 -1.07
CA ILE A 115 -8.72 19.02 -1.18
C ILE A 115 -10.17 18.82 -0.76
N LYS A 116 -10.98 18.33 -1.70
CA LYS A 116 -12.38 17.97 -1.47
C LYS A 116 -12.50 16.49 -1.20
N ARG A 117 -13.21 16.12 -0.14
CA ARG A 117 -13.48 14.73 0.21
C ARG A 117 -14.85 14.35 -0.31
N ARG A 118 -14.89 13.39 -1.25
CA ARG A 118 -16.14 12.89 -1.83
C ARG A 118 -16.73 11.75 -0.99
N ARG A 119 -18.04 11.49 -1.19
CA ARG A 119 -18.67 10.26 -0.70
C ARG A 119 -17.98 9.06 -1.34
N PRO A 120 -17.86 7.93 -0.59
CA PRO A 120 -17.28 6.71 -1.15
C PRO A 120 -18.00 6.25 -2.42
N ILE A 121 -17.23 5.86 -3.40
CA ILE A 121 -17.67 5.30 -4.69
C ILE A 121 -17.87 3.81 -4.48
N GLN A 122 -19.01 3.27 -4.91
CA GLN A 122 -19.28 1.84 -4.78
C GLN A 122 -18.53 1.04 -5.84
N ARG A 123 -18.34 -0.24 -5.56
CA ARG A 123 -17.68 -1.15 -6.51
C ARG A 123 -18.39 -1.15 -7.86
N GLY A 124 -17.62 -0.95 -8.92
CA GLY A 124 -18.11 -0.89 -10.30
C GLY A 124 -18.53 0.49 -10.77
N ASP A 125 -18.78 1.44 -9.85
CA ASP A 125 -19.15 2.80 -10.21
C ASP A 125 -17.95 3.56 -10.81
N PRO A 126 -18.19 4.45 -11.77
CA PRO A 126 -17.16 5.28 -12.37
C PRO A 126 -16.80 6.44 -11.43
N LEU A 127 -15.50 6.76 -11.36
CA LEU A 127 -15.00 8.03 -10.85
C LEU A 127 -15.11 9.11 -11.92
N PHE A 128 -14.73 8.77 -13.16
CA PHE A 128 -14.93 9.54 -14.39
C PHE A 128 -14.97 8.58 -15.59
N ALA A 129 -15.53 9.05 -16.71
CA ALA A 129 -15.59 8.32 -17.97
C ALA A 129 -14.69 8.97 -19.02
N THR A 130 -14.36 8.19 -20.07
CA THR A 130 -13.69 8.72 -21.27
C THR A 130 -14.53 9.83 -21.89
N GLY A 131 -13.91 10.96 -22.21
CA GLY A 131 -14.57 12.13 -22.78
C GLY A 131 -15.13 13.10 -21.74
N ASP A 132 -15.15 12.76 -20.46
CA ASP A 132 -15.53 13.71 -19.41
C ASP A 132 -14.53 14.87 -19.36
N LYS A 133 -15.06 16.09 -19.10
CA LYS A 133 -14.22 17.28 -18.93
C LYS A 133 -13.30 17.13 -17.72
N PHE A 134 -12.03 17.41 -17.91
CA PHE A 134 -11.06 17.48 -16.85
C PHE A 134 -11.34 18.67 -15.92
N ARG A 135 -11.37 18.41 -14.63
CA ARG A 135 -11.53 19.41 -13.57
C ARG A 135 -10.63 19.19 -12.38
N SER A 136 -10.32 17.95 -12.11
CA SER A 136 -9.64 17.55 -10.89
C SER A 136 -8.76 16.33 -11.13
N ILE A 137 -7.69 16.20 -10.37
CA ILE A 137 -6.99 14.94 -10.15
C ILE A 137 -7.49 14.32 -8.85
N TYR A 138 -7.28 13.04 -8.67
CA TYR A 138 -7.83 12.30 -7.54
C TYR A 138 -6.74 11.45 -6.87
N ALA A 139 -6.57 11.62 -5.57
CA ALA A 139 -5.73 10.72 -4.76
C ALA A 139 -6.62 9.62 -4.16
N VAL A 140 -6.26 8.36 -4.35
CA VAL A 140 -6.94 7.24 -3.70
C VAL A 140 -6.66 7.29 -2.20
N ARG A 141 -7.70 7.37 -1.37
CA ARG A 141 -7.59 7.39 0.10
C ARG A 141 -7.76 6.00 0.70
N SER A 142 -8.74 5.24 0.21
CA SER A 142 -8.99 3.86 0.59
C SER A 142 -9.65 3.11 -0.55
N GLY A 143 -9.56 1.80 -0.57
CA GLY A 143 -10.03 0.98 -1.69
C GLY A 143 -9.05 1.01 -2.86
N SER A 144 -9.54 0.78 -4.07
CA SER A 144 -8.71 0.73 -5.27
C SER A 144 -9.51 1.02 -6.54
N LEU A 145 -8.84 1.56 -7.55
CA LEU A 145 -9.41 1.88 -8.85
C LEU A 145 -8.69 1.12 -9.95
N LYS A 146 -9.37 0.92 -11.07
CA LYS A 146 -8.74 0.60 -12.36
C LYS A 146 -9.00 1.72 -13.36
N THR A 147 -8.04 1.96 -14.25
CA THR A 147 -8.26 2.73 -15.46
C THR A 147 -8.34 1.81 -16.66
N SER A 148 -9.15 2.20 -17.63
CA SER A 148 -9.30 1.45 -18.86
C SER A 148 -9.64 2.36 -20.04
N VAL A 149 -9.26 1.93 -21.24
CA VAL A 149 -9.59 2.56 -22.52
C VAL A 149 -10.45 1.60 -23.30
N LEU A 150 -11.46 2.11 -23.99
CA LEU A 150 -12.23 1.36 -24.96
C LEU A 150 -11.59 1.54 -26.34
N THR A 151 -11.32 0.44 -27.01
CA THR A 151 -10.88 0.44 -28.40
C THR A 151 -12.08 0.68 -29.34
N GLU A 152 -11.85 1.07 -30.60
CA GLU A 152 -12.90 1.35 -31.57
C GLU A 152 -13.86 0.17 -31.77
N ASP A 153 -13.39 -1.06 -31.62
CA ASP A 153 -14.19 -2.29 -31.68
C ASP A 153 -14.90 -2.64 -30.36
N GLY A 154 -14.89 -1.72 -29.38
CA GLY A 154 -15.62 -1.84 -28.11
C GLY A 154 -14.96 -2.74 -27.07
N ARG A 155 -13.72 -3.21 -27.29
CA ARG A 155 -12.98 -3.98 -26.30
C ARG A 155 -12.37 -3.07 -25.25
N GLU A 156 -12.54 -3.43 -23.97
CA GLU A 156 -11.88 -2.76 -22.85
C GLU A 156 -10.42 -3.20 -22.74
N GLN A 157 -9.49 -2.24 -22.61
CA GLN A 157 -8.11 -2.51 -22.22
C GLN A 157 -7.85 -1.81 -20.87
N VAL A 158 -7.55 -2.59 -19.85
CA VAL A 158 -7.11 -2.05 -18.55
C VAL A 158 -5.70 -1.48 -18.71
N THR A 159 -5.53 -0.22 -18.33
CA THR A 159 -4.25 0.49 -18.43
C THR A 159 -3.54 0.64 -17.10
N GLY A 160 -4.28 0.55 -15.96
CA GLY A 160 -3.67 0.69 -14.65
C GLY A 160 -4.55 0.22 -13.50
N PHE A 161 -3.90 -0.05 -12.37
CA PHE A 161 -4.53 -0.28 -11.07
C PHE A 161 -3.94 0.68 -10.06
N PHE A 162 -4.80 1.39 -9.34
CA PHE A 162 -4.43 2.44 -8.40
C PHE A 162 -4.81 2.03 -6.97
N LEU A 163 -3.83 2.10 -6.07
CA LEU A 163 -3.94 1.76 -4.65
C LEU A 163 -3.92 3.03 -3.78
N PRO A 164 -4.23 2.95 -2.48
CA PRO A 164 -4.21 4.12 -1.60
C PRO A 164 -2.88 4.90 -1.67
N GLY A 165 -2.96 6.23 -1.78
CA GLY A 165 -1.81 7.13 -1.94
C GLY A 165 -1.41 7.42 -3.39
N GLU A 166 -1.98 6.72 -4.37
CA GLU A 166 -1.69 6.96 -5.78
C GLU A 166 -2.67 7.95 -6.40
N ILE A 167 -2.20 8.67 -7.42
CA ILE A 167 -2.96 9.73 -8.10
C ILE A 167 -3.52 9.18 -9.41
N VAL A 168 -4.78 9.50 -9.71
CA VAL A 168 -5.45 9.15 -10.96
C VAL A 168 -6.07 10.39 -11.59
N GLY A 169 -6.22 10.40 -12.92
CA GLY A 169 -6.77 11.50 -13.68
C GLY A 169 -5.71 12.46 -14.24
N LEU A 170 -4.43 12.06 -14.26
CA LEU A 170 -3.35 12.85 -14.86
C LEU A 170 -3.39 12.85 -16.40
N ASP A 171 -4.07 11.89 -17.00
CA ASP A 171 -4.25 11.70 -18.44
C ASP A 171 -4.84 12.90 -19.17
N ALA A 172 -5.64 13.69 -18.45
CA ALA A 172 -6.44 14.76 -19.00
C ALA A 172 -5.85 16.17 -18.87
N ILE A 173 -4.71 16.33 -18.19
CA ILE A 173 -4.06 17.64 -17.96
C ILE A 173 -3.75 18.36 -19.29
N GLY A 174 -3.27 17.63 -20.30
CA GLY A 174 -2.89 18.22 -21.58
C GLY A 174 -4.05 18.38 -22.58
N THR A 175 -5.08 17.55 -22.46
CA THR A 175 -6.19 17.47 -23.43
C THR A 175 -7.45 18.19 -22.95
N GLY A 176 -7.58 18.46 -21.65
CA GLY A 176 -8.77 19.02 -21.03
C GLY A 176 -9.95 18.04 -20.94
N VAL A 177 -9.79 16.81 -21.40
CA VAL A 177 -10.79 15.74 -21.35
C VAL A 177 -10.11 14.41 -21.00
N HIS A 178 -10.79 13.56 -20.22
CA HIS A 178 -10.27 12.25 -19.87
C HIS A 178 -10.18 11.34 -21.09
N THR A 179 -9.01 10.75 -21.30
CA THR A 179 -8.73 9.82 -22.41
C THR A 179 -9.03 8.37 -22.02
N CYS A 180 -9.20 8.09 -20.71
CA CYS A 180 -9.56 6.80 -20.16
C CYS A 180 -10.76 6.92 -19.20
N ALA A 181 -11.34 5.79 -18.82
CA ALA A 181 -12.31 5.72 -17.73
C ALA A 181 -11.61 5.20 -16.45
N ALA A 182 -12.03 5.72 -15.29
CA ALA A 182 -11.62 5.18 -13.99
C ALA A 182 -12.82 4.60 -13.24
N ARG A 183 -12.71 3.34 -12.75
CA ARG A 183 -13.79 2.64 -12.04
C ARG A 183 -13.28 2.02 -10.73
N ALA A 184 -14.16 2.02 -9.73
CA ALA A 184 -13.87 1.42 -8.42
C ALA A 184 -13.90 -0.11 -8.48
N LEU A 185 -12.85 -0.76 -7.97
CA LEU A 185 -12.75 -2.22 -7.84
C LEU A 185 -13.40 -2.73 -6.56
N GLU A 186 -13.55 -1.87 -5.58
CA GLU A 186 -14.18 -2.08 -4.28
C GLU A 186 -14.74 -0.73 -3.79
N THR A 187 -15.38 -0.66 -2.63
CA THR A 187 -15.80 0.63 -2.06
C THR A 187 -14.57 1.50 -1.84
N THR A 188 -14.50 2.61 -2.56
CA THR A 188 -13.29 3.44 -2.70
C THR A 188 -13.58 4.89 -2.30
N SER A 189 -12.73 5.44 -1.44
CA SER A 189 -12.74 6.87 -1.12
C SER A 189 -11.58 7.56 -1.82
N VAL A 190 -11.84 8.76 -2.33
CA VAL A 190 -10.83 9.59 -2.99
C VAL A 190 -10.79 10.99 -2.38
N CYS A 191 -9.61 11.60 -2.41
CA CYS A 191 -9.42 13.04 -2.23
C CYS A 191 -9.43 13.66 -3.63
N GLU A 192 -10.42 14.50 -3.91
CA GLU A 192 -10.50 15.27 -5.15
C GLU A 192 -9.72 16.56 -5.00
N ILE A 193 -8.83 16.84 -5.95
CA ILE A 193 -7.95 18.02 -5.95
C ILE A 193 -8.22 18.78 -7.22
N PRO A 194 -8.98 19.91 -7.16
CA PRO A 194 -9.26 20.71 -8.33
C PRO A 194 -7.97 21.22 -8.98
N TYR A 195 -7.86 21.06 -10.29
CA TYR A 195 -6.61 21.39 -10.99
C TYR A 195 -6.36 22.89 -11.03
N ASP A 196 -7.41 23.69 -11.22
CA ASP A 196 -7.33 25.15 -11.20
C ASP A 196 -6.78 25.68 -9.86
N GLU A 197 -7.14 25.02 -8.75
CA GLU A 197 -6.61 25.36 -7.43
C GLU A 197 -5.12 24.97 -7.29
N ILE A 198 -4.70 23.85 -7.89
CA ILE A 198 -3.28 23.48 -7.93
C ILE A 198 -2.46 24.53 -8.67
N GLU A 199 -2.95 25.02 -9.81
CA GLU A 199 -2.29 26.08 -10.55
C GLU A 199 -2.25 27.39 -9.76
N ALA A 200 -3.37 27.79 -9.15
CA ALA A 200 -3.46 29.03 -8.38
C ALA A 200 -2.52 29.07 -7.18
N ILE A 201 -2.44 27.96 -6.40
CA ILE A 201 -1.54 27.92 -5.24
C ILE A 201 -0.10 27.55 -5.62
N GLY A 202 0.12 26.91 -6.77
CA GLY A 202 1.42 26.47 -7.26
C GLY A 202 2.41 27.63 -7.46
N VAL A 203 1.93 28.83 -7.71
CA VAL A 203 2.75 30.04 -7.80
C VAL A 203 3.37 30.37 -6.44
N ARG A 204 2.63 30.18 -5.34
CA ARG A 204 3.08 30.45 -3.97
C ARG A 204 3.80 29.27 -3.36
N ILE A 205 3.41 28.05 -3.73
CA ILE A 205 3.97 26.79 -3.24
C ILE A 205 4.63 26.03 -4.40
N PRO A 206 5.85 26.43 -4.83
CA PRO A 206 6.51 25.82 -6.01
C PRO A 206 6.85 24.34 -5.83
N SER A 207 6.85 23.82 -4.60
CA SER A 207 7.04 22.39 -4.31
C SER A 207 5.88 21.54 -4.81
N LEU A 208 4.65 22.07 -4.88
CA LEU A 208 3.45 21.34 -5.33
C LEU A 208 3.52 20.94 -6.81
N PRO A 209 3.71 21.86 -7.79
CA PRO A 209 3.85 21.46 -9.19
C PRO A 209 5.10 20.60 -9.43
N ARG A 210 6.20 20.82 -8.70
CA ARG A 210 7.38 19.94 -8.78
C ARG A 210 7.05 18.51 -8.34
N GLN A 211 6.25 18.34 -7.30
CA GLN A 211 5.82 17.02 -6.84
C GLN A 211 4.89 16.36 -7.86
N LEU A 212 3.99 17.11 -8.47
CA LEU A 212 3.14 16.61 -9.56
C LEU A 212 3.98 16.08 -10.73
N LEU A 213 4.99 16.84 -11.17
CA LEU A 213 5.93 16.40 -12.20
C LEU A 213 6.70 15.12 -11.82
N ARG A 214 7.08 14.97 -10.53
CA ARG A 214 7.70 13.71 -10.06
C ARG A 214 6.76 12.53 -10.14
N ILE A 215 5.48 12.72 -9.80
CA ILE A 215 4.45 11.68 -9.91
C ILE A 215 4.28 11.29 -11.38
N MET A 216 4.08 12.26 -12.28
CA MET A 216 3.95 12.02 -13.71
C MET A 216 5.16 11.30 -14.30
N SER A 217 6.38 11.71 -13.94
CA SER A 217 7.62 11.05 -14.38
C SER A 217 7.70 9.59 -13.92
N ARG A 218 7.26 9.31 -12.70
CA ARG A 218 7.20 7.94 -12.17
C ARG A 218 6.17 7.09 -12.90
N ASP A 219 5.01 7.66 -13.20
CA ASP A 219 3.94 6.97 -13.92
C ASP A 219 4.37 6.68 -15.36
N MET A 220 4.99 7.64 -16.06
CA MET A 220 5.60 7.40 -17.38
C MET A 220 6.63 6.26 -17.36
N HIS A 221 7.49 6.21 -16.32
CA HIS A 221 8.46 5.12 -16.18
C HIS A 221 7.76 3.78 -15.95
N HIS A 222 6.69 3.76 -15.16
CA HIS A 222 5.88 2.56 -14.95
C HIS A 222 5.23 2.06 -16.25
N ASP A 223 4.70 2.97 -17.07
CA ASP A 223 4.12 2.65 -18.37
C ASP A 223 5.17 2.09 -19.32
N GLN A 224 6.38 2.63 -19.36
CA GLN A 224 7.49 2.11 -20.14
C GLN A 224 7.85 0.67 -19.72
N LEU A 225 7.90 0.40 -18.40
CA LEU A 225 8.15 -0.95 -17.90
C LEU A 225 7.01 -1.91 -18.27
N LEU A 226 5.77 -1.46 -18.25
CA LEU A 226 4.62 -2.25 -18.68
C LEU A 226 4.71 -2.58 -20.18
N LEU A 227 5.08 -1.63 -21.04
CA LEU A 227 5.29 -1.88 -22.47
C LEU A 227 6.39 -2.93 -22.71
N LEU A 228 7.50 -2.86 -21.99
CA LEU A 228 8.56 -3.87 -22.05
C LEU A 228 8.05 -5.24 -21.58
N LEU A 229 7.27 -5.26 -20.49
CA LEU A 229 6.67 -6.46 -19.95
C LEU A 229 5.77 -7.14 -20.99
N LEU A 230 4.85 -6.37 -21.60
CA LEU A 230 3.90 -6.88 -22.60
C LEU A 230 4.58 -7.31 -23.90
N GLY A 231 5.63 -6.60 -24.31
CA GLY A 231 6.31 -6.86 -25.59
C GLY A 231 7.38 -7.95 -25.57
N LYS A 232 8.01 -8.20 -24.42
CA LYS A 232 9.22 -9.06 -24.36
C LYS A 232 9.15 -10.20 -23.37
N ARG A 233 8.16 -10.23 -22.46
CA ARG A 233 8.10 -11.21 -21.38
C ARG A 233 7.08 -12.30 -21.64
N SER A 234 7.37 -13.51 -21.19
CA SER A 234 6.44 -14.65 -21.19
C SER A 234 5.25 -14.40 -20.27
N ALA A 235 4.20 -15.20 -20.40
CA ALA A 235 3.01 -15.09 -19.55
C ALA A 235 3.32 -15.30 -18.06
N ASP A 236 4.25 -16.21 -17.74
CA ASP A 236 4.72 -16.45 -16.36
C ASP A 236 5.45 -15.24 -15.80
N GLU A 237 6.37 -14.67 -16.56
CA GLU A 237 7.11 -13.47 -16.15
C GLU A 237 6.18 -12.29 -15.95
N ARG A 238 5.16 -12.11 -16.81
CA ARG A 238 4.17 -11.03 -16.68
C ARG A 238 3.39 -11.13 -15.39
N LEU A 239 2.86 -12.32 -15.07
CA LEU A 239 2.11 -12.52 -13.83
C LEU A 239 3.03 -12.39 -12.60
N ALA A 240 4.24 -12.92 -12.65
CA ALA A 240 5.21 -12.82 -11.56
C ALA A 240 5.58 -11.36 -11.28
N ALA A 241 5.87 -10.57 -12.33
CA ALA A 241 6.18 -9.14 -12.21
C ALA A 241 5.00 -8.34 -11.65
N PHE A 242 3.78 -8.64 -12.08
CA PHE A 242 2.57 -8.02 -11.55
C PHE A 242 2.39 -8.28 -10.04
N LEU A 243 2.50 -9.54 -9.61
CA LEU A 243 2.37 -9.91 -8.20
C LEU A 243 3.50 -9.33 -7.34
N PHE A 244 4.72 -9.31 -7.86
CA PHE A 244 5.85 -8.71 -7.18
C PHE A 244 5.68 -7.19 -7.03
N SER A 245 5.21 -6.49 -8.08
CA SER A 245 4.86 -5.07 -8.01
C SER A 245 3.79 -4.78 -6.95
N LEU A 246 2.72 -5.59 -6.88
CA LEU A 246 1.69 -5.46 -5.83
C LEU A 246 2.28 -5.66 -4.44
N SER A 247 3.12 -6.68 -4.25
CA SER A 247 3.82 -6.94 -2.99
C SER A 247 4.59 -5.73 -2.51
N GLN A 248 5.40 -5.13 -3.37
CA GLN A 248 6.15 -3.91 -3.05
C GLN A 248 5.24 -2.73 -2.73
N ARG A 249 4.21 -2.51 -3.55
CA ARG A 249 3.24 -1.41 -3.36
C ARG A 249 2.46 -1.55 -2.05
N PHE A 250 2.08 -2.75 -1.64
CA PHE A 250 1.46 -2.99 -0.32
C PHE A 250 2.45 -2.75 0.82
N GLY A 251 3.71 -3.21 0.68
CA GLY A 251 4.75 -2.96 1.68
C GLY A 251 5.01 -1.48 1.93
N LEU A 252 5.05 -0.66 0.88
CA LEU A 252 5.20 0.80 1.00
C LEU A 252 4.06 1.48 1.78
N ARG A 253 2.89 0.82 1.86
CA ARG A 253 1.70 1.30 2.61
C ARG A 253 1.63 0.79 4.04
N GLY A 254 2.67 0.07 4.50
CA GLY A 254 2.68 -0.55 5.82
C GLY A 254 1.82 -1.82 5.92
N TYR A 255 1.30 -2.33 4.80
CA TYR A 255 0.63 -3.63 4.76
C TYR A 255 1.63 -4.76 4.57
N SER A 256 1.18 -6.01 4.78
CA SER A 256 2.01 -7.17 4.51
C SER A 256 2.42 -7.23 3.03
N PRO A 257 3.72 -7.27 2.70
CA PRO A 257 4.16 -7.51 1.33
C PRO A 257 4.02 -8.97 0.90
N TYR A 258 3.77 -9.87 1.86
CA TYR A 258 3.71 -11.31 1.62
C TYR A 258 2.29 -11.84 1.52
N GLU A 259 1.28 -11.10 2.00
CA GLU A 259 -0.09 -11.57 2.11
C GLU A 259 -1.07 -10.42 1.89
N PHE A 260 -1.90 -10.54 0.85
CA PHE A 260 -2.84 -9.48 0.46
C PHE A 260 -4.04 -10.04 -0.32
N ASN A 261 -5.10 -9.26 -0.37
CA ASN A 261 -6.27 -9.54 -1.19
C ASN A 261 -6.22 -8.78 -2.51
N LEU A 262 -6.48 -9.48 -3.60
CA LEU A 262 -6.63 -8.88 -4.92
C LEU A 262 -8.02 -8.23 -5.03
N SER A 263 -8.09 -6.93 -5.23
CA SER A 263 -9.34 -6.22 -5.51
C SER A 263 -9.81 -6.44 -6.95
N MET A 264 -8.85 -6.60 -7.89
CA MET A 264 -9.09 -6.90 -9.30
C MET A 264 -9.44 -8.38 -9.53
N SER A 265 -10.29 -8.64 -10.53
CA SER A 265 -10.64 -9.98 -10.96
C SER A 265 -9.53 -10.61 -11.81
N ARG A 266 -9.60 -11.93 -12.03
CA ARG A 266 -8.71 -12.62 -12.99
C ARG A 266 -8.85 -12.07 -14.40
N ASN A 267 -10.05 -11.64 -14.77
CA ASN A 267 -10.31 -11.00 -16.06
C ASN A 267 -9.62 -9.63 -16.14
N ASP A 268 -9.69 -8.80 -15.09
CA ASP A 268 -9.00 -7.50 -15.07
C ASP A 268 -7.48 -7.69 -15.15
N ILE A 269 -6.93 -8.69 -14.43
CA ILE A 269 -5.50 -9.03 -14.48
C ILE A 269 -5.10 -9.51 -15.88
N GLY A 270 -5.90 -10.41 -16.47
CA GLY A 270 -5.65 -10.89 -17.82
C GLY A 270 -5.67 -9.76 -18.85
N ASN A 271 -6.68 -8.92 -18.78
CA ASN A 271 -6.82 -7.76 -19.64
C ASN A 271 -5.60 -6.83 -19.51
N TYR A 272 -5.16 -6.50 -18.29
CA TYR A 272 -3.98 -5.66 -18.02
C TYR A 272 -2.68 -6.28 -18.55
N LEU A 273 -2.52 -7.61 -18.43
CA LEU A 273 -1.30 -8.33 -18.83
C LEU A 273 -1.33 -8.84 -20.29
N GLY A 274 -2.40 -8.58 -21.04
CA GLY A 274 -2.58 -9.10 -22.40
C GLY A 274 -2.65 -10.64 -22.43
N LEU A 275 -3.35 -11.24 -21.46
CA LEU A 275 -3.51 -12.67 -21.29
C LEU A 275 -4.99 -13.06 -21.22
N ALA A 276 -5.35 -14.22 -21.78
CA ALA A 276 -6.66 -14.80 -21.58
C ALA A 276 -6.89 -15.13 -20.08
N VAL A 277 -8.13 -15.00 -19.61
CA VAL A 277 -8.49 -15.26 -18.20
C VAL A 277 -8.18 -16.68 -17.75
N GLU A 278 -8.32 -17.66 -18.68
CA GLU A 278 -7.99 -19.06 -18.45
C GLU A 278 -6.47 -19.24 -18.28
N THR A 279 -5.67 -18.50 -19.04
CA THR A 279 -4.19 -18.49 -18.92
C THR A 279 -3.80 -17.95 -17.55
N VAL A 280 -4.37 -16.81 -17.13
CA VAL A 280 -4.12 -16.24 -15.77
C VAL A 280 -4.47 -17.27 -14.70
N SER A 281 -5.62 -17.93 -14.81
CA SER A 281 -6.06 -18.94 -13.84
C SER A 281 -5.10 -20.12 -13.76
N ARG A 282 -4.64 -20.66 -14.92
CA ARG A 282 -3.65 -21.75 -14.97
C ARG A 282 -2.29 -21.33 -14.38
N LEU A 283 -1.86 -20.09 -14.64
CA LEU A 283 -0.62 -19.55 -14.09
C LEU A 283 -0.67 -19.45 -12.57
N PHE A 284 -1.79 -19.00 -12.00
CA PHE A 284 -1.97 -18.99 -10.54
C PHE A 284 -1.92 -20.39 -9.94
N SER A 285 -2.55 -21.38 -10.58
CA SER A 285 -2.49 -22.78 -10.14
C SER A 285 -1.06 -23.31 -10.18
N ARG A 286 -0.35 -23.07 -11.27
CA ARG A 286 1.07 -23.50 -11.42
C ARG A 286 1.95 -22.88 -10.35
N LEU A 287 1.89 -21.56 -10.12
CA LEU A 287 2.65 -20.91 -9.05
C LEU A 287 2.29 -21.44 -7.66
N HIS A 288 1.04 -21.89 -7.47
CA HIS A 288 0.61 -22.56 -6.25
C HIS A 288 1.25 -23.94 -6.10
N ASP A 289 1.18 -24.77 -7.15
CA ASP A 289 1.73 -26.13 -7.20
C ASP A 289 3.25 -26.13 -7.03
N ASP A 290 3.94 -25.13 -7.62
CA ASP A 290 5.37 -24.89 -7.46
C ASP A 290 5.76 -24.36 -6.07
N GLY A 291 4.79 -24.12 -5.20
CA GLY A 291 4.99 -23.64 -3.83
C GLY A 291 5.48 -22.18 -3.73
N ILE A 292 5.42 -21.40 -4.82
CA ILE A 292 5.83 -19.98 -4.85
C ILE A 292 4.82 -19.11 -4.12
N LEU A 293 3.51 -19.44 -4.25
CA LEU A 293 2.45 -18.75 -3.55
C LEU A 293 1.33 -19.72 -3.10
N ILE A 294 0.48 -19.24 -2.21
CA ILE A 294 -0.82 -19.86 -1.92
C ILE A 294 -1.89 -18.89 -2.41
N VAL A 295 -2.85 -19.41 -3.18
CA VAL A 295 -4.01 -18.64 -3.62
C VAL A 295 -5.30 -19.29 -3.15
N ARG A 296 -6.19 -18.48 -2.54
CA ARG A 296 -7.57 -18.89 -2.15
C ARG A 296 -8.52 -17.80 -2.59
N SER A 297 -9.20 -18.00 -3.70
CA SER A 297 -10.06 -16.99 -4.32
C SER A 297 -9.28 -15.69 -4.63
N ARG A 298 -9.51 -14.62 -3.89
CA ARG A 298 -8.81 -13.32 -4.03
C ARG A 298 -7.61 -13.18 -3.12
N HIS A 299 -7.50 -14.01 -2.10
CA HIS A 299 -6.43 -13.99 -1.15
C HIS A 299 -5.18 -14.65 -1.74
N VAL A 300 -4.05 -13.93 -1.70
CA VAL A 300 -2.74 -14.37 -2.18
C VAL A 300 -1.74 -14.27 -1.04
N ARG A 301 -1.00 -15.35 -0.79
CA ARG A 301 0.12 -15.39 0.13
C ARG A 301 1.37 -15.83 -0.61
N LEU A 302 2.35 -14.97 -0.71
CA LEU A 302 3.65 -15.25 -1.31
C LEU A 302 4.50 -16.06 -0.32
N ARG A 303 4.90 -17.27 -0.69
CA ARG A 303 5.74 -18.17 0.13
C ARG A 303 7.22 -17.99 -0.17
N ASP A 304 7.54 -17.81 -1.44
CA ASP A 304 8.91 -17.65 -1.92
C ASP A 304 9.00 -16.40 -2.81
N ILE A 305 9.22 -15.26 -2.16
CA ILE A 305 9.34 -13.97 -2.86
C ILE A 305 10.63 -13.90 -3.69
N ALA A 306 11.68 -14.65 -3.30
CA ALA A 306 12.93 -14.67 -4.03
C ALA A 306 12.76 -15.38 -5.40
N ARG A 307 12.08 -16.54 -5.41
CA ARG A 307 11.74 -17.22 -6.66
C ARG A 307 10.75 -16.41 -7.51
N LEU A 308 9.76 -15.77 -6.87
CA LEU A 308 8.83 -14.88 -7.60
C LEU A 308 9.57 -13.73 -8.28
N ARG A 309 10.51 -13.09 -7.58
CA ARG A 309 11.36 -12.02 -8.13
C ARG A 309 12.24 -12.52 -9.27
N ALA A 310 12.87 -13.67 -9.09
CA ALA A 310 13.69 -14.28 -10.14
C ALA A 310 12.86 -14.60 -11.40
N LEU A 311 11.63 -15.12 -11.23
CA LEU A 311 10.70 -15.37 -12.32
C LEU A 311 10.23 -14.07 -12.99
N ALA A 312 10.05 -13.00 -12.23
CA ALA A 312 9.72 -11.68 -12.77
C ALA A 312 10.88 -11.07 -13.60
N SER A 313 12.08 -11.64 -13.53
CA SER A 313 13.30 -11.15 -14.18
C SER A 313 13.61 -9.67 -13.87
N ILE A 314 13.40 -9.26 -12.61
CA ILE A 314 13.58 -7.90 -12.08
C ILE A 314 14.72 -7.86 -11.06
#